data_16c4924d77ef27ad49b4b384a7383732
#
_entry.id   16c4924d77ef27ad49b4b384a7383732
#
_cell.length_a   1.000
_cell.length_b   1.000
_cell.length_c   1.000
_cell.angle_alpha   90.00
_cell.angle_beta   90.00
_cell.angle_gamma   90.00
#
_symmetry.space_group_name_H-M   'P 1'
#
loop_
_entity.id
_entity.type
_entity.pdbx_description
1 polymer ?
#
loop_
_entity_poly.entity_id
_entity_poly.type
_entity_poly.pdbx_seq_one_letter_code
_entity_poly.pdbx_strand_id
1 'polypeptide(L)'
;MLTIAQKRIIKDIGILEKNKTELQSRGIFWHFNEENIKLGSFLIIPKHKEANPLFISPYTNGIFLFEITIPDDFPLSPPGLLFNTKQNKYRLHPNYYEFGKVCLSVVNTWSANDWTPSMSLMSIVNILEERFNENSLRFEPNHEQDSDNKIIFFNKIIQYGVVDVAICAVFENKYKEYNIFRDVIKEHWNVDFIAKVEKLAQENPNTINMKQEPYNHLAGINWPTLYIRLKESYSNFLARPPHPSQIADVGQSSNPQVS
;
A
#
# COMPACT_ATOMS: atom_id res chain seq x y z
N MET A 1 -15.39 -17.90 -25.81
CA MET A 1 -15.98 -18.38 -24.54
C MET A 1 -15.02 -18.08 -23.40
N LEU A 2 -15.49 -17.54 -22.28
CA LEU A 2 -14.61 -17.24 -21.13
C LEU A 2 -14.08 -18.53 -20.50
N THR A 3 -12.80 -18.52 -20.12
CA THR A 3 -12.17 -19.62 -19.37
C THR A 3 -12.71 -19.70 -17.94
N ILE A 4 -12.44 -20.82 -17.23
CA ILE A 4 -12.81 -20.97 -15.82
C ILE A 4 -12.16 -19.87 -14.97
N ALA A 5 -10.87 -19.58 -15.22
CA ALA A 5 -10.14 -18.51 -14.54
C ALA A 5 -10.81 -17.14 -14.77
N GLN A 6 -11.12 -16.78 -16.00
CA GLN A 6 -11.79 -15.51 -16.31
C GLN A 6 -13.15 -15.37 -15.63
N LYS A 7 -13.98 -16.42 -15.64
CA LYS A 7 -15.27 -16.42 -14.93
C LYS A 7 -15.08 -16.21 -13.43
N ARG A 8 -14.07 -16.84 -12.83
CA ARG A 8 -13.77 -16.69 -11.41
C ARG A 8 -13.26 -15.28 -11.09
N ILE A 9 -12.38 -14.70 -11.93
CA ILE A 9 -11.87 -13.33 -11.75
C ILE A 9 -13.03 -12.33 -11.79
N ILE A 10 -13.92 -12.43 -12.78
CA ILE A 10 -15.11 -11.56 -12.90
C ILE A 10 -15.98 -11.66 -11.66
N LYS A 11 -16.20 -12.87 -11.15
CA LYS A 11 -16.95 -13.06 -9.88
C LYS A 11 -16.26 -12.38 -8.71
N ASP A 12 -14.96 -12.54 -8.56
CA ASP A 12 -14.18 -11.98 -7.45
C ASP A 12 -14.13 -10.44 -7.52
N ILE A 13 -13.95 -9.86 -8.73
CA ILE A 13 -14.07 -8.41 -8.94
C ILE A 13 -15.48 -7.92 -8.58
N GLY A 14 -16.52 -8.66 -8.97
CA GLY A 14 -17.91 -8.34 -8.57
C GLY A 14 -18.13 -8.35 -7.06
N ILE A 15 -17.38 -9.17 -6.31
CA ILE A 15 -17.40 -9.16 -4.83
C ILE A 15 -16.72 -7.89 -4.31
N LEU A 16 -15.57 -7.47 -4.88
CA LEU A 16 -14.91 -6.21 -4.51
C LEU A 16 -15.84 -5.02 -4.76
N GLU A 17 -16.49 -4.94 -5.93
CA GLU A 17 -17.43 -3.86 -6.26
C GLU A 17 -18.64 -3.80 -5.32
N LYS A 18 -19.22 -4.94 -4.93
CA LYS A 18 -20.31 -4.99 -3.95
C LYS A 18 -19.91 -4.45 -2.58
N ASN A 19 -18.63 -4.56 -2.20
CA ASN A 19 -18.12 -4.11 -0.91
C ASN A 19 -17.31 -2.81 -1.04
N LYS A 20 -17.43 -2.09 -2.16
CA LYS A 20 -16.62 -0.91 -2.50
C LYS A 20 -16.59 0.14 -1.41
N THR A 21 -17.76 0.55 -0.91
CA THR A 21 -17.87 1.59 0.12
C THR A 21 -17.14 1.20 1.40
N GLU A 22 -17.28 -0.04 1.85
CA GLU A 22 -16.59 -0.55 3.04
C GLU A 22 -15.07 -0.62 2.80
N LEU A 23 -14.63 -1.16 1.67
CA LEU A 23 -13.21 -1.26 1.32
C LEU A 23 -12.55 0.12 1.21
N GLN A 24 -13.21 1.08 0.55
CA GLN A 24 -12.71 2.45 0.43
C GLN A 24 -12.64 3.17 1.79
N SER A 25 -13.60 2.94 2.68
CA SER A 25 -13.54 3.48 4.04
C SER A 25 -12.33 2.97 4.82
N ARG A 26 -11.84 1.76 4.52
CA ARG A 26 -10.61 1.17 5.05
C ARG A 26 -9.35 1.64 4.31
N GLY A 27 -9.49 2.38 3.20
CA GLY A 27 -8.38 2.85 2.36
C GLY A 27 -7.90 1.82 1.34
N ILE A 28 -8.77 0.92 0.89
CA ILE A 28 -8.49 -0.13 -0.08
C ILE A 28 -9.12 0.22 -1.42
N PHE A 29 -8.31 0.25 -2.49
CA PHE A 29 -8.70 0.55 -3.85
C PHE A 29 -8.09 -0.46 -4.81
N TRP A 30 -8.69 -0.64 -6.00
CA TRP A 30 -8.20 -1.59 -7.00
C TRP A 30 -8.42 -1.06 -8.42
N HIS A 31 -7.61 -1.60 -9.30
CA HIS A 31 -7.76 -1.43 -10.74
C HIS A 31 -7.41 -2.75 -11.43
N PHE A 32 -8.24 -3.20 -12.36
CA PHE A 32 -7.96 -4.34 -13.23
C PHE A 32 -7.91 -3.86 -14.68
N ASN A 33 -6.95 -4.39 -15.44
CA ASN A 33 -6.77 -4.02 -16.85
C ASN A 33 -7.96 -4.54 -17.68
N GLU A 34 -8.62 -3.65 -18.43
CA GLU A 34 -9.80 -3.99 -19.24
C GLU A 34 -9.50 -4.95 -20.38
N GLU A 35 -8.31 -4.83 -20.99
CA GLU A 35 -7.86 -5.72 -22.09
C GLU A 35 -7.39 -7.08 -21.57
N ASN A 36 -6.86 -7.12 -20.34
CA ASN A 36 -6.39 -8.33 -19.70
C ASN A 36 -6.73 -8.37 -18.21
N ILE A 37 -7.90 -8.88 -17.88
CA ILE A 37 -8.41 -8.97 -16.50
C ILE A 37 -7.56 -9.82 -15.55
N LYS A 38 -6.52 -10.50 -16.03
CA LYS A 38 -5.56 -11.22 -15.20
C LYS A 38 -4.51 -10.30 -14.59
N LEU A 39 -4.42 -9.07 -15.08
CA LEU A 39 -3.51 -8.05 -14.58
C LEU A 39 -4.30 -7.00 -13.80
N GLY A 40 -3.86 -6.70 -12.61
CA GLY A 40 -4.48 -5.69 -11.78
C GLY A 40 -3.55 -5.15 -10.72
N SER A 41 -4.09 -4.24 -9.92
CA SER A 41 -3.38 -3.62 -8.81
C SER A 41 -4.31 -3.36 -7.65
N PHE A 42 -3.77 -3.47 -6.43
CA PHE A 42 -4.39 -2.99 -5.20
C PHE A 42 -3.58 -1.82 -4.65
N LEU A 43 -4.25 -0.70 -4.39
CA LEU A 43 -3.70 0.42 -3.64
C LEU A 43 -4.26 0.36 -2.21
N ILE A 44 -3.37 0.43 -1.22
CA ILE A 44 -3.75 0.45 0.19
C ILE A 44 -3.20 1.71 0.84
N ILE A 45 -4.09 2.51 1.43
CA ILE A 45 -3.76 3.69 2.24
C ILE A 45 -4.29 3.39 3.66
N PRO A 46 -3.48 2.74 4.53
CA PRO A 46 -3.94 2.32 5.85
C PRO A 46 -4.49 3.49 6.64
N LYS A 47 -5.73 3.37 7.10
CA LYS A 47 -6.39 4.37 7.94
C LYS A 47 -6.04 4.16 9.40
N HIS A 48 -6.07 5.23 10.17
CA HIS A 48 -5.95 5.11 11.62
C HIS A 48 -7.17 4.35 12.17
N LYS A 49 -6.92 3.25 12.85
CA LYS A 49 -7.96 2.53 13.61
C LYS A 49 -7.99 3.12 15.00
N GLU A 50 -9.09 3.74 15.40
CA GLU A 50 -9.24 4.47 16.67
C GLU A 50 -9.11 3.62 17.96
N ALA A 51 -8.97 2.31 17.81
CA ALA A 51 -9.01 1.36 18.93
C ALA A 51 -7.92 1.57 19.99
N ASN A 52 -6.79 2.23 19.69
CA ASN A 52 -5.77 2.55 20.68
C ASN A 52 -4.96 3.79 20.28
N PRO A 53 -5.25 4.98 20.85
CA PRO A 53 -4.50 6.21 20.54
C PRO A 53 -3.02 6.16 20.94
N LEU A 54 -2.60 5.20 21.78
CA LEU A 54 -1.20 5.02 22.18
C LEU A 54 -0.38 4.20 21.17
N PHE A 55 -1.04 3.40 20.31
CA PHE A 55 -0.39 2.53 19.33
C PHE A 55 -0.87 2.86 17.92
N ILE A 56 -0.42 3.99 17.38
CA ILE A 56 -0.67 4.35 15.99
C ILE A 56 0.22 3.47 15.11
N SER A 57 -0.38 2.72 14.18
CA SER A 57 0.38 1.96 13.19
C SER A 57 1.37 2.87 12.46
N PRO A 58 2.66 2.48 12.35
CA PRO A 58 3.67 3.27 11.63
C PRO A 58 3.36 3.41 10.13
N TYR A 59 2.41 2.63 9.62
CA TYR A 59 1.99 2.62 8.21
C TYR A 59 0.85 3.58 7.90
N THR A 60 0.24 4.21 8.90
CA THR A 60 -0.91 5.12 8.73
C THR A 60 -0.61 6.20 7.69
N ASN A 61 -1.51 6.36 6.72
CA ASN A 61 -1.41 7.26 5.56
C ASN A 61 -0.28 6.96 4.56
N GLY A 62 0.51 5.90 4.75
CA GLY A 62 1.38 5.39 3.70
C GLY A 62 0.57 4.98 2.47
N ILE A 63 1.14 5.11 1.29
CA ILE A 63 0.50 4.80 0.01
C ILE A 63 1.22 3.58 -0.55
N PHE A 64 0.58 2.40 -0.47
CA PHE A 64 1.20 1.12 -0.81
C PHE A 64 0.53 0.49 -2.02
N LEU A 65 1.31 0.12 -3.03
CA LEU A 65 0.82 -0.48 -4.26
C LEU A 65 1.29 -1.93 -4.38
N PHE A 66 0.36 -2.81 -4.70
CA PHE A 66 0.59 -4.20 -5.05
C PHE A 66 0.08 -4.48 -6.45
N GLU A 67 0.94 -4.97 -7.34
CA GLU A 67 0.50 -5.55 -8.61
C GLU A 67 0.10 -7.00 -8.40
N ILE A 68 -0.95 -7.42 -9.10
CA ILE A 68 -1.45 -8.78 -9.08
C ILE A 68 -1.43 -9.36 -10.48
N THR A 69 -0.91 -10.58 -10.60
CA THR A 69 -0.95 -11.37 -11.84
C THR A 69 -1.67 -12.67 -11.55
N ILE A 70 -2.78 -12.92 -12.25
CA ILE A 70 -3.64 -14.08 -12.02
C ILE A 70 -3.27 -15.17 -13.03
N PRO A 71 -2.92 -16.40 -12.59
CA PRO A 71 -2.51 -17.49 -13.46
C PRO A 71 -3.69 -18.08 -14.24
N ASP A 72 -3.38 -18.84 -15.28
CA ASP A 72 -4.39 -19.47 -16.17
C ASP A 72 -5.24 -20.53 -15.48
N ASP A 73 -4.69 -21.19 -14.49
CA ASP A 73 -5.35 -22.23 -13.71
C ASP A 73 -6.03 -21.71 -12.44
N PHE A 74 -6.11 -20.37 -12.26
CA PHE A 74 -6.84 -19.78 -11.14
C PHE A 74 -8.28 -20.31 -11.08
N PRO A 75 -8.81 -20.70 -9.91
CA PRO A 75 -8.27 -20.54 -8.57
C PRO A 75 -7.46 -21.74 -8.02
N LEU A 76 -6.99 -22.66 -8.87
CA LEU A 76 -6.20 -23.79 -8.39
C LEU A 76 -4.83 -23.33 -7.88
N SER A 77 -4.18 -22.42 -8.61
CA SER A 77 -2.98 -21.74 -8.16
C SER A 77 -3.29 -20.33 -7.64
N PRO A 78 -2.55 -19.82 -6.64
CA PRO A 78 -2.71 -18.45 -6.14
C PRO A 78 -2.23 -17.43 -7.17
N PRO A 79 -2.71 -16.17 -7.08
CA PRO A 79 -2.14 -15.08 -7.84
C PRO A 79 -0.70 -14.76 -7.39
N GLY A 80 0.11 -14.30 -8.35
CA GLY A 80 1.39 -13.66 -8.06
C GLY A 80 1.16 -12.23 -7.57
N LEU A 81 1.93 -11.81 -6.56
CA LEU A 81 1.90 -10.47 -6.01
C LEU A 81 3.28 -9.83 -6.09
N LEU A 82 3.32 -8.55 -6.48
CA LEU A 82 4.51 -7.72 -6.47
C LEU A 82 4.24 -6.45 -5.67
N PHE A 83 5.08 -6.17 -4.67
CA PHE A 83 5.03 -4.93 -3.90
C PHE A 83 5.78 -3.82 -4.63
N ASN A 84 5.10 -2.76 -5.04
CA ASN A 84 5.68 -1.71 -5.88
C ASN A 84 6.18 -0.48 -5.12
N THR A 85 5.96 -0.38 -3.81
CA THR A 85 6.60 0.64 -2.97
C THR A 85 8.06 0.24 -2.68
N LYS A 86 8.85 0.15 -3.76
CA LYS A 86 10.23 -0.40 -3.73
C LYS A 86 11.23 0.66 -3.31
N GLN A 87 12.18 0.24 -2.51
CA GLN A 87 13.34 1.07 -2.15
C GLN A 87 14.41 0.21 -1.46
N ASN A 88 15.63 0.70 -1.35
CA ASN A 88 16.77 -0.03 -0.79
C ASN A 88 17.35 0.55 0.51
N LYS A 89 16.67 1.53 1.11
CA LYS A 89 17.12 2.18 2.35
C LYS A 89 16.54 1.55 3.61
N TYR A 90 15.32 1.05 3.52
CA TYR A 90 14.56 0.50 4.63
C TYR A 90 13.86 -0.77 4.21
N ARG A 91 13.74 -1.74 5.08
CA ARG A 91 12.74 -2.80 4.98
C ARG A 91 11.44 -2.27 5.58
N LEU A 92 10.53 -1.75 4.75
CA LEU A 92 9.27 -1.14 5.26
C LEU A 92 8.39 -2.14 5.99
N HIS A 93 8.41 -3.41 5.57
CA HIS A 93 7.58 -4.44 6.18
C HIS A 93 8.26 -5.82 6.09
N PRO A 94 8.18 -6.67 7.13
CA PRO A 94 8.76 -8.01 7.12
C PRO A 94 8.33 -8.87 5.92
N ASN A 95 7.05 -8.83 5.55
CA ASN A 95 6.52 -9.61 4.45
C ASN A 95 6.62 -8.93 3.07
N TYR A 96 6.95 -7.61 2.98
CA TYR A 96 7.02 -6.86 1.73
C TYR A 96 8.43 -6.37 1.51
N TYR A 97 9.14 -7.07 0.64
CA TYR A 97 10.59 -6.92 0.46
C TYR A 97 10.92 -5.67 -0.38
N GLU A 98 12.07 -5.09 -0.15
CA GLU A 98 12.54 -3.88 -0.83
C GLU A 98 12.69 -4.04 -2.36
N PHE A 99 12.87 -5.25 -2.83
CA PHE A 99 12.92 -5.57 -4.28
C PHE A 99 11.58 -6.06 -4.84
N GLY A 100 10.50 -5.99 -4.05
CA GLY A 100 9.12 -6.23 -4.49
C GLY A 100 8.53 -7.61 -4.18
N LYS A 101 9.32 -8.57 -3.65
CA LYS A 101 8.77 -9.88 -3.26
C LYS A 101 7.75 -9.70 -2.14
N VAL A 102 6.59 -10.32 -2.28
CA VAL A 102 5.57 -10.48 -1.23
C VAL A 102 5.72 -11.88 -0.65
N CYS A 103 5.94 -11.99 0.65
CA CYS A 103 6.19 -13.25 1.35
C CYS A 103 5.00 -13.56 2.28
N LEU A 104 4.02 -14.29 1.78
CA LEU A 104 2.79 -14.69 2.49
C LEU A 104 2.47 -16.16 2.18
N SER A 105 2.07 -16.92 3.19
CA SER A 105 1.64 -18.32 3.02
C SER A 105 0.42 -18.43 2.09
N VAL A 106 -0.51 -17.48 2.19
CA VAL A 106 -1.73 -17.44 1.37
C VAL A 106 -1.48 -17.33 -0.14
N VAL A 107 -0.30 -16.89 -0.57
CA VAL A 107 0.11 -16.90 -2.00
C VAL A 107 1.27 -17.86 -2.24
N ASN A 108 1.48 -18.83 -1.36
CA ASN A 108 2.49 -19.90 -1.45
C ASN A 108 3.94 -19.38 -1.61
N THR A 109 4.23 -18.18 -1.10
CA THR A 109 5.58 -17.58 -1.12
C THR A 109 6.31 -17.71 0.21
N TRP A 110 5.66 -18.29 1.21
CA TRP A 110 6.18 -18.69 2.52
C TRP A 110 6.08 -20.21 2.68
N SER A 111 6.63 -20.78 3.75
CA SER A 111 6.85 -22.22 3.99
C SER A 111 5.58 -23.11 3.98
N ALA A 112 4.39 -22.56 4.10
CA ALA A 112 3.13 -23.30 4.04
C ALA A 112 2.38 -22.99 2.72
N ASN A 113 1.72 -24.00 2.15
CA ASN A 113 0.83 -23.85 1.00
C ASN A 113 -0.59 -23.63 1.52
N ASP A 114 -0.90 -22.42 1.99
CA ASP A 114 -2.19 -22.11 2.61
C ASP A 114 -3.25 -21.68 1.58
N TRP A 115 -2.87 -21.54 0.29
CA TRP A 115 -3.84 -21.24 -0.74
C TRP A 115 -4.81 -22.38 -0.95
N THR A 116 -6.10 -22.05 -0.97
CA THR A 116 -7.16 -22.98 -1.37
C THR A 116 -8.04 -22.33 -2.46
N PRO A 117 -8.65 -23.13 -3.37
CA PRO A 117 -9.52 -22.59 -4.41
C PRO A 117 -10.78 -21.84 -3.90
N SER A 118 -11.11 -21.98 -2.61
CA SER A 118 -12.19 -21.21 -1.97
C SER A 118 -11.78 -19.77 -1.65
N MET A 119 -10.49 -19.46 -1.55
CA MET A 119 -9.99 -18.11 -1.35
C MET A 119 -10.26 -17.22 -2.56
N SER A 120 -10.40 -15.93 -2.34
CA SER A 120 -10.77 -14.93 -3.34
C SER A 120 -9.83 -13.74 -3.33
N LEU A 121 -9.98 -12.83 -4.31
CA LEU A 121 -9.28 -11.54 -4.31
C LEU A 121 -9.59 -10.72 -3.04
N MET A 122 -10.81 -10.84 -2.50
CA MET A 122 -11.19 -10.24 -1.21
C MET A 122 -10.36 -10.81 -0.06
N SER A 123 -10.12 -12.11 -0.03
CA SER A 123 -9.27 -12.74 0.99
C SER A 123 -7.85 -12.19 0.94
N ILE A 124 -7.30 -12.04 -0.26
CA ILE A 124 -5.94 -11.52 -0.46
C ILE A 124 -5.84 -10.08 0.03
N VAL A 125 -6.73 -9.19 -0.41
CA VAL A 125 -6.64 -7.77 -0.07
C VAL A 125 -6.84 -7.53 1.43
N ASN A 126 -7.70 -8.30 2.08
CA ASN A 126 -7.86 -8.25 3.54
C ASN A 126 -6.57 -8.63 4.28
N ILE A 127 -5.89 -9.69 3.84
CA ILE A 127 -4.61 -10.10 4.43
C ILE A 127 -3.52 -9.05 4.18
N LEU A 128 -3.46 -8.46 2.98
CA LEU A 128 -2.50 -7.39 2.68
C LEU A 128 -2.70 -6.18 3.59
N GLU A 129 -3.95 -5.75 3.81
CA GLU A 129 -4.25 -4.60 4.66
C GLU A 129 -3.99 -4.90 6.15
N GLU A 130 -4.36 -6.09 6.62
CA GLU A 130 -4.17 -6.51 8.01
C GLU A 130 -2.70 -6.48 8.46
N ARG A 131 -1.76 -6.72 7.53
CA ARG A 131 -0.32 -6.69 7.81
C ARG A 131 0.19 -5.30 8.21
N PHE A 132 -0.46 -4.22 7.78
CA PHE A 132 -0.06 -2.86 8.10
C PHE A 132 -0.49 -2.44 9.52
N ASN A 133 0.06 -3.09 10.54
CA ASN A 133 -0.25 -2.82 11.95
C ASN A 133 1.03 -2.53 12.77
N GLU A 134 0.84 -2.09 14.01
CA GLU A 134 1.93 -1.70 14.92
C GLU A 134 2.80 -2.87 15.38
N ASN A 135 2.34 -4.10 15.23
CA ASN A 135 3.07 -5.31 15.62
C ASN A 135 3.75 -6.00 14.42
N SER A 136 3.94 -5.28 13.31
CA SER A 136 4.45 -5.87 12.06
C SER A 136 5.78 -6.60 12.20
N LEU A 137 6.69 -6.17 13.09
CA LEU A 137 7.96 -6.87 13.35
C LEU A 137 7.74 -8.32 13.80
N ARG A 138 6.63 -8.63 14.46
CA ARG A 138 6.31 -10.00 14.91
C ARG A 138 5.99 -10.97 13.76
N PHE A 139 5.83 -10.45 12.53
CA PHE A 139 5.74 -11.30 11.33
C PHE A 139 7.11 -11.75 10.79
N GLU A 140 8.21 -11.21 11.33
CA GLU A 140 9.55 -11.69 11.00
C GLU A 140 9.85 -12.96 11.83
N PRO A 141 10.38 -14.04 11.22
CA PRO A 141 10.76 -15.25 11.94
C PRO A 141 11.72 -14.97 13.08
N ASN A 142 11.49 -15.61 14.21
CA ASN A 142 12.23 -15.47 15.48
C ASN A 142 12.04 -14.11 16.17
N HIS A 143 11.08 -13.29 15.72
CA HIS A 143 10.71 -12.00 16.32
C HIS A 143 9.31 -11.99 16.91
N GLU A 144 8.60 -13.12 16.92
CA GLU A 144 7.22 -13.26 17.39
C GLU A 144 7.05 -12.86 18.85
N GLN A 145 8.09 -13.06 19.66
CA GLN A 145 8.10 -12.77 21.10
C GLN A 145 8.98 -11.55 21.46
N ASP A 146 9.33 -10.71 20.49
CA ASP A 146 10.11 -9.50 20.76
C ASP A 146 9.40 -8.59 21.77
N SER A 147 10.20 -7.92 22.60
CA SER A 147 9.70 -6.96 23.58
C SER A 147 9.07 -5.75 22.91
N ASP A 148 8.10 -5.14 23.60
CA ASP A 148 7.43 -3.93 23.10
C ASP A 148 8.42 -2.78 22.82
N ASN A 149 9.48 -2.64 23.61
CA ASN A 149 10.54 -1.64 23.37
C ASN A 149 11.22 -1.84 22.01
N LYS A 150 11.46 -3.10 21.60
CA LYS A 150 12.06 -3.42 20.30
C LYS A 150 11.10 -3.11 19.16
N ILE A 151 9.82 -3.41 19.34
CA ILE A 151 8.76 -3.07 18.38
C ILE A 151 8.63 -1.55 18.24
N ILE A 152 8.59 -0.80 19.34
CA ILE A 152 8.52 0.66 19.34
C ILE A 152 9.72 1.26 18.61
N PHE A 153 10.93 0.74 18.86
CA PHE A 153 12.13 1.20 18.18
C PHE A 153 12.07 0.93 16.66
N PHE A 154 11.66 -0.27 16.26
CA PHE A 154 11.45 -0.62 14.86
C PHE A 154 10.42 0.31 14.20
N ASN A 155 9.29 0.54 14.86
CA ASN A 155 8.21 1.38 14.34
C ASN A 155 8.63 2.84 14.10
N LYS A 156 9.56 3.40 14.89
CA LYS A 156 10.10 4.75 14.64
C LYS A 156 10.82 4.83 13.29
N ILE A 157 11.57 3.81 12.93
CA ILE A 157 12.27 3.75 11.64
C ILE A 157 11.27 3.55 10.50
N ILE A 158 10.28 2.66 10.68
CA ILE A 158 9.23 2.42 9.71
C ILE A 158 8.42 3.70 9.45
N GLN A 159 8.01 4.41 10.49
CA GLN A 159 7.24 5.65 10.35
C GLN A 159 7.98 6.68 9.50
N TYR A 160 9.28 6.87 9.74
CA TYR A 160 10.13 7.74 8.91
C TYR A 160 10.21 7.23 7.47
N GLY A 161 10.50 5.94 7.27
CA GLY A 161 10.60 5.32 5.95
C GLY A 161 9.29 5.37 5.16
N VAL A 162 8.14 5.25 5.82
CA VAL A 162 6.81 5.40 5.20
C VAL A 162 6.62 6.81 4.67
N VAL A 163 6.95 7.85 5.44
CA VAL A 163 6.87 9.24 4.96
C VAL A 163 7.84 9.49 3.80
N ASP A 164 9.09 9.02 3.90
CA ASP A 164 10.12 9.18 2.85
C ASP A 164 9.73 8.48 1.53
N VAL A 165 9.31 7.22 1.61
CA VAL A 165 9.20 6.31 0.46
C VAL A 165 7.76 6.11 0.01
N ALA A 166 6.85 5.84 0.95
CA ALA A 166 5.46 5.51 0.63
C ALA A 166 4.56 6.76 0.55
N ILE A 167 5.09 7.96 0.80
CA ILE A 167 4.36 9.22 0.64
C ILE A 167 5.13 10.18 -0.26
N CYS A 168 6.28 10.71 0.18
CA CYS A 168 7.01 11.72 -0.60
C CYS A 168 7.42 11.21 -1.99
N ALA A 169 7.97 10.00 -2.08
CA ALA A 169 8.40 9.47 -3.38
C ALA A 169 7.22 9.19 -4.33
N VAL A 170 6.04 8.84 -3.80
CA VAL A 170 4.80 8.74 -4.59
C VAL A 170 4.37 10.12 -5.09
N PHE A 171 4.35 11.13 -4.24
CA PHE A 171 4.04 12.50 -4.63
C PHE A 171 5.04 13.09 -5.62
N GLU A 172 6.30 12.70 -5.56
CA GLU A 172 7.35 13.06 -6.51
C GLU A 172 7.27 12.30 -7.84
N ASN A 173 6.31 11.36 -7.99
CA ASN A 173 6.14 10.50 -9.16
C ASN A 173 7.36 9.62 -9.48
N LYS A 174 8.04 9.16 -8.46
CA LYS A 174 9.16 8.21 -8.64
C LYS A 174 8.69 6.82 -9.09
N TYR A 175 7.42 6.53 -8.90
CA TYR A 175 6.78 5.26 -9.28
C TYR A 175 5.62 5.54 -10.23
N LYS A 176 5.81 5.27 -11.53
CA LYS A 176 4.82 5.57 -12.57
C LYS A 176 3.55 4.73 -12.46
N GLU A 177 3.66 3.56 -11.87
CA GLU A 177 2.57 2.61 -11.64
C GLU A 177 1.45 3.19 -10.78
N TYR A 178 1.74 4.20 -9.95
CA TYR A 178 0.76 4.90 -9.13
C TYR A 178 -0.12 5.88 -9.90
N ASN A 179 0.24 6.22 -11.15
CA ASN A 179 -0.49 7.25 -11.91
C ASN A 179 -1.97 6.90 -12.14
N ILE A 180 -2.30 5.62 -12.28
CA ILE A 180 -3.69 5.14 -12.42
C ILE A 180 -4.55 5.42 -11.18
N PHE A 181 -3.94 5.57 -10.00
CA PHE A 181 -4.60 5.86 -8.73
C PHE A 181 -4.48 7.32 -8.28
N ARG A 182 -3.99 8.19 -9.14
CA ARG A 182 -3.66 9.55 -8.74
C ARG A 182 -4.84 10.32 -8.15
N ASP A 183 -6.02 10.24 -8.78
CA ASP A 183 -7.21 10.95 -8.31
C ASP A 183 -7.75 10.32 -7.02
N VAL A 184 -7.69 9.00 -6.92
CA VAL A 184 -7.96 8.26 -5.68
C VAL A 184 -7.06 8.73 -4.54
N ILE A 185 -5.75 8.89 -4.81
CA ILE A 185 -4.80 9.39 -3.80
C ILE A 185 -5.14 10.83 -3.40
N LYS A 186 -5.46 11.71 -4.37
CA LYS A 186 -5.88 13.10 -4.08
C LYS A 186 -7.11 13.19 -3.19
N GLU A 187 -8.10 12.32 -3.44
CA GLU A 187 -9.37 12.32 -2.73
C GLU A 187 -9.27 11.71 -1.33
N HIS A 188 -8.50 10.63 -1.20
CA HIS A 188 -8.54 9.77 -0.01
C HIS A 188 -7.32 9.89 0.92
N TRP A 189 -6.23 10.53 0.47
CA TRP A 189 -5.09 10.76 1.35
C TRP A 189 -5.40 11.88 2.36
N ASN A 190 -5.15 11.64 3.64
CA ASN A 190 -5.48 12.59 4.69
C ASN A 190 -4.40 13.67 4.82
N VAL A 191 -4.71 14.88 4.38
CA VAL A 191 -3.80 16.04 4.43
C VAL A 191 -3.44 16.48 5.86
N ASP A 192 -4.29 16.21 6.85
CA ASP A 192 -4.02 16.54 8.26
C ASP A 192 -2.80 15.77 8.81
N PHE A 193 -2.37 14.73 8.11
CA PHE A 193 -1.14 14.01 8.44
C PHE A 193 0.11 14.89 8.33
N ILE A 194 0.09 15.93 7.51
CA ILE A 194 1.20 16.91 7.42
C ILE A 194 1.45 17.56 8.79
N ALA A 195 0.40 17.93 9.51
CA ALA A 195 0.54 18.51 10.86
C ALA A 195 1.16 17.52 11.88
N LYS A 196 0.89 16.21 11.73
CA LYS A 196 1.55 15.19 12.56
C LYS A 196 3.05 15.10 12.28
N VAL A 197 3.45 15.18 11.00
CA VAL A 197 4.87 15.17 10.60
C VAL A 197 5.56 16.47 11.05
N GLU A 198 4.87 17.61 11.01
CA GLU A 198 5.37 18.88 11.56
C GLU A 198 5.69 18.76 13.05
N LYS A 199 4.77 18.19 13.82
CA LYS A 199 4.99 17.94 15.26
C LYS A 199 6.20 17.04 15.50
N LEU A 200 6.35 15.95 14.74
CA LEU A 200 7.54 15.09 14.82
C LEU A 200 8.83 15.85 14.49
N ALA A 201 8.80 16.78 13.52
CA ALA A 201 9.95 17.62 13.19
C ALA A 201 10.33 18.59 14.31
N GLN A 202 9.34 19.16 15.00
CA GLN A 202 9.55 20.04 16.17
C GLN A 202 10.12 19.28 17.37
N GLU A 203 9.58 18.08 17.64
CA GLU A 203 10.00 17.22 18.76
C GLU A 203 11.39 16.58 18.51
N ASN A 204 11.80 16.41 17.26
CA ASN A 204 13.05 15.75 16.86
C ASN A 204 13.87 16.64 15.90
N PRO A 205 14.44 17.76 16.37
CA PRO A 205 15.10 18.76 15.52
C PRO A 205 16.46 18.28 14.95
N ASN A 206 17.04 17.25 15.54
CA ASN A 206 18.38 16.77 15.19
C ASN A 206 18.32 15.50 14.32
N THR A 207 19.33 15.33 13.47
CA THR A 207 19.51 14.06 12.75
C THR A 207 19.98 12.97 13.71
N ILE A 208 19.31 11.80 13.64
CA ILE A 208 19.66 10.62 14.44
C ILE A 208 19.93 9.46 13.46
N ASN A 209 21.06 8.76 13.64
CA ASN A 209 21.32 7.53 12.94
C ASN A 209 20.76 6.34 13.73
N MET A 210 19.89 5.56 13.11
CA MET A 210 19.28 4.38 13.72
C MET A 210 19.56 3.15 12.87
N LYS A 211 19.90 2.05 13.52
CA LYS A 211 20.09 0.77 12.86
C LYS A 211 18.78 -0.01 12.87
N GLN A 212 18.28 -0.36 11.70
CA GLN A 212 17.07 -1.16 11.56
C GLN A 212 17.39 -2.65 11.71
N GLU A 213 17.21 -3.17 12.90
CA GLU A 213 17.27 -4.63 13.14
C GLU A 213 15.90 -5.28 12.77
N PRO A 214 15.89 -6.51 12.24
CA PRO A 214 17.07 -7.40 12.01
C PRO A 214 17.78 -7.18 10.65
N TYR A 215 17.38 -6.21 9.85
CA TYR A 215 17.81 -6.07 8.44
C TYR A 215 19.16 -5.38 8.26
N ASN A 216 19.76 -4.87 9.32
CA ASN A 216 21.04 -4.15 9.32
C ASN A 216 21.10 -2.88 8.44
N HIS A 217 19.96 -2.31 8.06
CA HIS A 217 19.93 -1.02 7.37
C HIS A 217 20.28 0.12 8.34
N LEU A 218 21.08 1.07 7.88
CA LEU A 218 21.38 2.29 8.63
C LEU A 218 20.49 3.42 8.11
N ALA A 219 19.59 3.90 8.95
CA ALA A 219 18.65 4.97 8.63
C ALA A 219 19.10 6.29 9.28
N GLY A 220 19.38 7.30 8.47
CA GLY A 220 19.55 8.68 8.91
C GLY A 220 18.18 9.35 9.02
N ILE A 221 17.68 9.55 10.22
CA ILE A 221 16.36 10.13 10.50
C ILE A 221 16.51 11.62 10.72
N ASN A 222 15.94 12.43 9.82
CA ASN A 222 15.92 13.89 9.89
C ASN A 222 14.50 14.39 9.60
N TRP A 223 13.69 14.52 10.66
CA TRP A 223 12.30 14.92 10.54
C TRP A 223 12.11 16.33 9.98
N PRO A 224 12.90 17.37 10.34
CA PRO A 224 12.76 18.70 9.73
C PRO A 224 12.92 18.71 8.21
N THR A 225 13.95 18.04 7.70
CA THR A 225 14.18 17.94 6.23
C THR A 225 13.05 17.16 5.55
N LEU A 226 12.57 16.07 6.18
CA LEU A 226 11.50 15.25 5.62
C LEU A 226 10.15 15.99 5.62
N TYR A 227 9.87 16.80 6.64
CA TYR A 227 8.67 17.65 6.70
C TYR A 227 8.63 18.68 5.56
N ILE A 228 9.76 19.38 5.30
CA ILE A 228 9.86 20.33 4.19
C ILE A 228 9.58 19.61 2.86
N ARG A 229 10.24 18.47 2.63
CA ARG A 229 10.08 17.67 1.43
C ARG A 229 8.63 17.18 1.27
N LEU A 230 7.95 16.78 2.35
CA LEU A 230 6.56 16.35 2.31
C LEU A 230 5.65 17.50 1.82
N LYS A 231 5.80 18.69 2.34
CA LYS A 231 5.01 19.88 1.92
C LYS A 231 5.21 20.20 0.45
N GLU A 232 6.46 20.27 0.02
CA GLU A 232 6.82 20.57 -1.37
C GLU A 232 6.32 19.49 -2.33
N SER A 233 6.55 18.21 -2.02
CA SER A 233 6.12 17.10 -2.86
C SER A 233 4.60 17.02 -2.98
N TYR A 234 3.86 17.27 -1.88
CA TYR A 234 2.39 17.31 -1.90
C TYR A 234 1.86 18.48 -2.73
N SER A 235 2.40 19.67 -2.57
CA SER A 235 2.02 20.84 -3.37
C SER A 235 2.23 20.58 -4.87
N ASN A 236 3.37 20.02 -5.22
CA ASN A 236 3.69 19.66 -6.61
C ASN A 236 2.78 18.53 -7.13
N PHE A 237 2.42 17.56 -6.28
CA PHE A 237 1.49 16.50 -6.64
C PHE A 237 0.10 17.04 -6.97
N LEU A 238 -0.41 18.00 -6.19
CA LEU A 238 -1.71 18.63 -6.45
C LEU A 238 -1.71 19.46 -7.74
N ALA A 239 -0.61 20.20 -8.03
CA ALA A 239 -0.48 21.08 -9.19
C ALA A 239 -0.30 20.32 -10.52
N ARG A 240 0.07 19.04 -10.49
CA ARG A 240 0.33 18.25 -11.68
C ARG A 240 -0.94 18.02 -12.49
N PRO A 241 -0.93 18.16 -13.85
CA PRO A 241 -2.10 17.91 -14.69
C PRO A 241 -2.55 16.43 -14.63
N PRO A 242 -3.82 16.13 -14.92
CA PRO A 242 -4.32 14.75 -14.93
C PRO A 242 -3.54 13.88 -15.92
N HIS A 243 -3.45 12.57 -15.62
CA HIS A 243 -2.78 11.63 -16.52
C HIS A 243 -3.66 11.40 -17.78
N PRO A 244 -3.07 11.27 -19.00
CA PRO A 244 -3.85 11.12 -20.23
C PRO A 244 -4.87 9.97 -20.24
N SER A 245 -4.60 8.86 -19.55
CA SER A 245 -5.55 7.74 -19.42
C SER A 245 -6.83 8.10 -18.65
N GLN A 246 -6.85 9.21 -17.90
CA GLN A 246 -8.02 9.68 -17.13
C GLN A 246 -8.89 10.67 -17.92
N ILE A 247 -8.38 11.19 -19.04
CA ILE A 247 -9.12 12.12 -19.90
C ILE A 247 -10.14 11.38 -20.78
N ALA A 248 -9.92 10.09 -21.02
CA ALA A 248 -10.80 9.27 -21.87
C ALA A 248 -12.19 8.99 -21.23
N ASP A 249 -12.27 8.88 -19.91
CA ASP A 249 -13.53 8.56 -19.20
C ASP A 249 -14.52 9.74 -19.10
N VAL A 250 -14.05 10.98 -19.19
CA VAL A 250 -14.92 12.18 -19.08
C VAL A 250 -15.66 12.48 -20.38
N GLY A 251 -15.25 11.88 -21.50
CA GLY A 251 -15.84 12.12 -22.82
C GLY A 251 -17.08 11.31 -23.17
N GLN A 252 -17.47 10.29 -22.40
CA GLN A 252 -18.57 9.38 -22.73
C GLN A 252 -19.88 9.60 -21.95
N SER A 253 -19.94 10.56 -21.03
CA SER A 253 -21.13 10.80 -20.20
C SER A 253 -22.04 11.98 -20.65
N SER A 254 -22.01 12.37 -21.92
CA SER A 254 -22.94 13.41 -22.43
C SER A 254 -23.47 13.04 -23.79
N ASN A 255 -24.58 12.26 -23.88
CA ASN A 255 -25.70 12.54 -24.74
C ASN A 255 -26.92 11.64 -24.41
N PRO A 256 -27.95 12.13 -23.74
CA PRO A 256 -29.29 11.60 -23.91
C PRO A 256 -29.91 12.31 -25.12
N GLN A 257 -29.93 11.71 -26.28
CA GLN A 257 -30.84 12.15 -27.33
C GLN A 257 -32.25 11.68 -27.01
N VAL A 258 -33.08 12.66 -26.69
CA VAL A 258 -34.54 12.63 -26.75
C VAL A 258 -34.96 12.63 -28.22
N SER A 259 -35.72 11.67 -28.61
CA SER A 259 -36.77 11.77 -29.64
C SER A 259 -37.67 10.55 -29.57
#